data_0689bdfd333cf830d1dbb8f9ddf07f4c
#
_entry.id   0689bdfd333cf830d1dbb8f9ddf07f4c
#
_cell.length_a   1.000
_cell.length_b   1.000
_cell.length_c   1.000
_cell.angle_alpha   90.00
_cell.angle_beta   90.00
_cell.angle_gamma   90.00
#
_symmetry.space_group_name_H-M   'P 1'
#
loop_
_entity.id
_entity.type
_entity.pdbx_description
1 polymer ?
#
loop_
_entity_poly.entity_id
_entity_poly.type
_entity_poly.pdbx_seq_one_letter_code
_entity_poly.pdbx_strand_id
1 'polypeptide(L)'
;EVVWFENDGSENFTTNAIESSIGSANHLQIVDIDGDNDKDFIVTSYQDDDVLWYVNDGSQNFTKSYIENNLNGSAYVKVDDMDGDGDLDIVATGQNANDVMVYTNSDSGYVLDVSLSGTPDGTETLTILPTSASIYDFVGNAASTSQSNSTVTLNNQRISMTITAVNSSNAAVNDGSTTNDATLTVTFTSSAATTNF
;
A
#
# COMPACT_ATOMS: atom_id res chain seq x y z
N GLU A 1 -9.46 19.08 -26.05
CA GLU A 1 -10.26 17.90 -25.69
C GLU A 1 -9.36 16.71 -25.41
N VAL A 2 -9.86 15.71 -24.67
CA VAL A 2 -9.26 14.40 -24.48
C VAL A 2 -10.16 13.39 -25.16
N VAL A 3 -9.61 12.64 -26.11
CA VAL A 3 -10.32 11.60 -26.89
C VAL A 3 -9.46 10.36 -27.00
N TRP A 4 -10.08 9.20 -27.17
CA TRP A 4 -9.39 7.98 -27.56
C TRP A 4 -10.02 7.38 -28.81
N PHE A 5 -9.23 6.61 -29.52
CA PHE A 5 -9.62 6.01 -30.78
C PHE A 5 -9.65 4.50 -30.63
N GLU A 6 -10.85 3.93 -30.65
CA GLU A 6 -11.06 2.49 -30.57
C GLU A 6 -10.80 1.85 -31.93
N ASN A 7 -9.88 0.89 -31.97
CA ASN A 7 -9.61 0.09 -33.17
C ASN A 7 -10.50 -1.15 -33.15
N ASP A 8 -11.30 -1.36 -34.20
CA ASP A 8 -12.19 -2.53 -34.36
C ASP A 8 -11.44 -3.83 -34.73
N GLY A 9 -10.10 -3.79 -34.81
CA GLY A 9 -9.26 -4.91 -35.25
C GLY A 9 -9.16 -5.05 -36.77
N SER A 10 -9.80 -4.16 -37.54
CA SER A 10 -9.75 -4.11 -39.01
C SER A 10 -9.26 -2.76 -39.54
N GLU A 11 -8.42 -2.08 -38.72
CA GLU A 11 -7.84 -0.76 -39.04
C GLU A 11 -8.87 0.39 -39.12
N ASN A 12 -10.09 0.20 -38.64
CA ASN A 12 -11.04 1.28 -38.49
C ASN A 12 -11.02 1.81 -37.06
N PHE A 13 -11.10 3.13 -36.92
CA PHE A 13 -11.06 3.81 -35.63
C PHE A 13 -12.34 4.57 -35.36
N THR A 14 -12.94 4.30 -34.21
CA THR A 14 -14.08 5.07 -33.69
C THR A 14 -13.56 6.06 -32.65
N THR A 15 -13.98 7.32 -32.76
CA THR A 15 -13.61 8.37 -31.80
C THR A 15 -14.55 8.36 -30.60
N ASN A 16 -13.97 8.26 -29.42
CA ASN A 16 -14.69 8.33 -28.15
C ASN A 16 -14.17 9.54 -27.37
N ALA A 17 -15.05 10.45 -26.98
CA ALA A 17 -14.68 11.63 -26.21
C ALA A 17 -14.72 11.34 -24.71
N ILE A 18 -13.66 11.73 -24.01
CA ILE A 18 -13.57 11.68 -22.54
C ILE A 18 -13.89 13.06 -21.96
N GLU A 19 -13.25 14.10 -22.49
CA GLU A 19 -13.44 15.47 -22.03
C GLU A 19 -13.37 16.43 -23.22
N SER A 20 -14.40 17.25 -23.37
CA SER A 20 -14.51 18.20 -24.50
C SER A 20 -14.06 19.61 -24.14
N SER A 21 -14.02 19.96 -22.86
CA SER A 21 -13.76 21.32 -22.37
C SER A 21 -12.56 21.37 -21.42
N ILE A 22 -11.37 20.99 -21.95
CA ILE A 22 -10.10 21.12 -21.23
C ILE A 22 -9.25 22.21 -21.86
N GLY A 23 -8.65 23.05 -21.06
CA GLY A 23 -7.82 24.18 -21.47
C GLY A 23 -6.39 23.76 -21.81
N SER A 24 -6.11 23.36 -23.06
CA SER A 24 -4.80 22.91 -23.51
C SER A 24 -4.29 21.67 -22.79
N ALA A 25 -4.88 20.50 -23.08
CA ALA A 25 -4.28 19.22 -22.72
C ALA A 25 -2.87 19.15 -23.29
N ASN A 26 -1.86 18.98 -22.44
CA ASN A 26 -0.46 19.10 -22.83
C ASN A 26 0.28 17.77 -22.76
N HIS A 27 0.10 17.01 -21.70
CA HIS A 27 0.72 15.68 -21.55
C HIS A 27 -0.28 14.67 -21.00
N LEU A 28 -0.08 13.41 -21.36
CA LEU A 28 -0.93 12.30 -20.98
C LEU A 28 -0.08 11.11 -20.53
N GLN A 29 -0.49 10.45 -19.45
CA GLN A 29 -0.05 9.10 -19.08
C GLN A 29 -1.28 8.18 -19.06
N ILE A 30 -1.07 6.94 -19.52
CA ILE A 30 -2.08 5.88 -19.49
C ILE A 30 -1.56 4.79 -18.54
N VAL A 31 -2.22 4.63 -17.42
CA VAL A 31 -1.74 3.78 -16.34
C VAL A 31 -2.95 3.27 -15.54
N ASP A 32 -2.81 2.14 -14.88
CA ASP A 32 -3.72 1.68 -13.85
C ASP A 32 -3.16 2.23 -12.52
N ILE A 33 -3.73 3.34 -12.04
CA ILE A 33 -3.17 4.03 -10.88
C ILE A 33 -3.84 3.61 -9.57
N ASP A 34 -5.07 3.09 -9.63
CA ASP A 34 -5.80 2.61 -8.46
C ASP A 34 -5.77 1.09 -8.28
N GLY A 35 -5.09 0.37 -9.22
CA GLY A 35 -4.85 -1.06 -9.11
C GLY A 35 -6.07 -1.94 -9.42
N ASP A 36 -7.09 -1.39 -10.08
CA ASP A 36 -8.32 -2.12 -10.44
C ASP A 36 -8.18 -2.97 -11.72
N ASN A 37 -7.03 -2.91 -12.41
CA ASN A 37 -6.65 -3.52 -13.68
C ASN A 37 -7.23 -2.86 -14.93
N ASP A 38 -7.88 -1.73 -14.82
CA ASP A 38 -8.32 -0.92 -15.94
C ASP A 38 -7.37 0.27 -16.16
N LYS A 39 -7.28 0.76 -17.37
CA LYS A 39 -6.34 1.84 -17.67
C LYS A 39 -7.00 3.19 -17.54
N ASP A 40 -6.42 4.02 -16.69
CA ASP A 40 -6.78 5.40 -16.45
C ASP A 40 -6.01 6.38 -17.31
N PHE A 41 -6.44 7.62 -17.33
CA PHE A 41 -5.70 8.73 -17.93
C PHE A 41 -5.33 9.79 -16.90
N ILE A 42 -4.03 10.09 -16.81
CA ILE A 42 -3.53 11.25 -16.08
C ILE A 42 -3.18 12.32 -17.11
N VAL A 43 -3.80 13.49 -17.01
CA VAL A 43 -3.70 14.56 -18.02
C VAL A 43 -3.30 15.87 -17.36
N THR A 44 -2.34 16.58 -17.95
CA THR A 44 -2.05 17.97 -17.59
C THR A 44 -2.81 18.93 -18.48
N SER A 45 -3.43 19.95 -17.88
CA SER A 45 -4.11 21.04 -18.55
C SER A 45 -3.38 22.35 -18.30
N TYR A 46 -2.67 22.83 -19.32
CA TYR A 46 -1.77 23.98 -19.20
C TYR A 46 -2.48 25.29 -18.90
N GLN A 47 -3.65 25.53 -19.51
CA GLN A 47 -4.39 26.79 -19.34
C GLN A 47 -5.32 26.79 -18.14
N ASP A 48 -5.70 25.60 -17.65
CA ASP A 48 -6.53 25.46 -16.47
C ASP A 48 -5.70 25.30 -15.19
N ASP A 49 -4.36 25.14 -15.34
CA ASP A 49 -3.41 24.90 -14.25
C ASP A 49 -3.67 23.58 -13.51
N ASP A 50 -4.29 22.61 -14.19
CA ASP A 50 -4.76 21.36 -13.59
C ASP A 50 -3.86 20.15 -13.89
N VAL A 51 -3.80 19.23 -12.93
CA VAL A 51 -3.43 17.83 -13.13
C VAL A 51 -4.68 16.98 -12.86
N LEU A 52 -5.13 16.29 -13.87
CA LEU A 52 -6.42 15.59 -13.89
C LEU A 52 -6.23 14.09 -13.94
N TRP A 53 -7.10 13.38 -13.26
CA TRP A 53 -7.23 11.94 -13.34
C TRP A 53 -8.63 11.59 -13.87
N TYR A 54 -8.66 10.81 -14.94
CA TYR A 54 -9.87 10.24 -15.49
C TYR A 54 -9.88 8.75 -15.16
N VAL A 55 -10.63 8.41 -14.12
CA VAL A 55 -10.81 7.04 -13.61
C VAL A 55 -11.66 6.25 -14.58
N ASN A 56 -11.18 5.10 -15.04
CA ASN A 56 -11.92 4.16 -15.89
C ASN A 56 -12.63 3.12 -15.02
N ASP A 57 -13.93 2.91 -15.24
CA ASP A 57 -14.71 1.91 -14.51
C ASP A 57 -14.69 0.49 -15.14
N GLY A 58 -13.77 0.24 -16.07
CA GLY A 58 -13.68 -1.01 -16.83
C GLY A 58 -14.74 -1.20 -17.93
N SER A 59 -15.67 -0.27 -18.02
CA SER A 59 -16.70 -0.26 -19.06
C SER A 59 -16.56 0.94 -19.99
N GLN A 60 -15.35 1.53 -20.03
CA GLN A 60 -15.02 2.71 -20.85
C GLN A 60 -15.77 3.99 -20.42
N ASN A 61 -16.30 4.04 -19.20
CA ASN A 61 -16.81 5.26 -18.64
C ASN A 61 -15.70 5.90 -17.79
N PHE A 62 -15.46 7.19 -18.00
CA PHE A 62 -14.40 7.92 -17.33
C PHE A 62 -14.98 8.96 -16.38
N THR A 63 -14.54 8.90 -15.12
CA THR A 63 -14.90 9.88 -14.10
C THR A 63 -13.74 10.83 -13.86
N LYS A 64 -13.98 12.13 -14.01
CA LYS A 64 -12.95 13.17 -13.80
C LYS A 64 -12.73 13.43 -12.33
N SER A 65 -11.47 13.41 -11.91
CA SER A 65 -10.98 13.82 -10.61
C SER A 65 -9.82 14.81 -10.74
N TYR A 66 -9.57 15.62 -9.72
CA TYR A 66 -8.45 16.56 -9.69
C TYR A 66 -7.39 16.03 -8.74
N ILE A 67 -6.16 15.87 -9.25
CA ILE A 67 -4.98 15.64 -8.43
C ILE A 67 -4.47 16.98 -7.90
N GLU A 68 -4.42 17.98 -8.79
CA GLU A 68 -4.05 19.36 -8.47
C GLU A 68 -4.84 20.31 -9.38
N ASN A 69 -5.25 21.44 -8.85
CA ASN A 69 -6.04 22.45 -9.57
C ASN A 69 -5.42 23.86 -9.51
N ASN A 70 -4.14 23.96 -9.22
CA ASN A 70 -3.43 25.23 -9.12
C ASN A 70 -1.93 25.10 -9.45
N LEU A 71 -1.54 24.14 -10.29
CA LEU A 71 -0.17 24.00 -10.77
C LEU A 71 0.07 24.87 -11.99
N ASN A 72 0.44 26.12 -11.76
CA ASN A 72 0.50 27.16 -12.80
C ASN A 72 1.33 26.72 -14.02
N GLY A 73 0.66 26.60 -15.17
CA GLY A 73 1.23 26.08 -16.41
C GLY A 73 1.52 24.61 -16.36
N SER A 74 0.60 23.80 -15.88
CA SER A 74 0.73 22.34 -15.78
C SER A 74 1.09 21.74 -17.13
N ALA A 75 2.31 21.16 -17.26
CA ALA A 75 2.91 20.86 -18.57
C ALA A 75 3.21 19.38 -18.78
N TYR A 76 3.89 18.74 -17.86
CA TYR A 76 4.29 17.35 -17.95
C TYR A 76 3.83 16.57 -16.73
N VAL A 77 3.50 15.31 -16.94
CA VAL A 77 3.22 14.34 -15.89
C VAL A 77 3.98 13.05 -16.13
N LYS A 78 4.49 12.45 -15.07
CA LYS A 78 5.09 11.10 -15.06
C LYS A 78 4.48 10.34 -13.89
N VAL A 79 4.21 9.08 -14.11
CA VAL A 79 3.73 8.15 -13.09
C VAL A 79 4.78 7.08 -12.85
N ASP A 80 5.16 6.86 -11.59
CA ASP A 80 6.14 5.87 -11.16
C ASP A 80 6.00 5.67 -9.64
N ASP A 81 6.46 4.55 -9.09
CA ASP A 81 6.59 4.34 -7.64
C ASP A 81 7.81 5.12 -7.14
N MET A 82 7.60 6.29 -6.54
CA MET A 82 8.67 7.23 -6.17
C MET A 82 9.23 6.99 -4.78
N ASP A 83 8.46 6.40 -3.87
CA ASP A 83 8.88 6.17 -2.49
C ASP A 83 9.14 4.68 -2.17
N GLY A 84 8.79 3.78 -3.10
CA GLY A 84 9.10 2.36 -3.02
C GLY A 84 8.09 1.57 -2.18
N ASP A 85 6.87 2.10 -2.00
CA ASP A 85 5.80 1.44 -1.25
C ASP A 85 4.97 0.46 -2.10
N GLY A 86 5.13 0.51 -3.42
CA GLY A 86 4.47 -0.36 -4.39
C GLY A 86 3.29 0.29 -5.10
N ASP A 87 2.86 1.47 -4.66
CA ASP A 87 1.81 2.25 -5.28
C ASP A 87 2.40 3.25 -6.29
N LEU A 88 1.62 3.62 -7.30
CA LEU A 88 2.09 4.53 -8.32
C LEU A 88 1.83 5.98 -7.92
N ASP A 89 2.90 6.76 -7.86
CA ASP A 89 2.89 8.19 -7.58
C ASP A 89 2.85 9.03 -8.85
N ILE A 90 2.54 10.30 -8.67
CA ILE A 90 2.48 11.25 -9.78
C ILE A 90 3.49 12.37 -9.56
N VAL A 91 4.31 12.60 -10.60
CA VAL A 91 5.19 13.78 -10.66
C VAL A 91 4.71 14.69 -11.78
N ALA A 92 4.43 15.95 -11.47
CA ALA A 92 3.99 16.93 -12.44
C ALA A 92 4.85 18.20 -12.40
N THR A 93 4.92 18.91 -13.52
CA THR A 93 5.66 20.16 -13.62
C THR A 93 4.73 21.33 -13.92
N GLY A 94 4.91 22.42 -13.18
CA GLY A 94 4.29 23.73 -13.44
C GLY A 94 5.27 24.64 -14.17
N GLN A 95 5.16 24.77 -15.49
CA GLN A 95 6.12 25.50 -16.30
C GLN A 95 6.18 26.99 -15.94
N ASN A 96 5.05 27.63 -15.65
CA ASN A 96 4.99 29.04 -15.28
C ASN A 96 5.38 29.28 -13.82
N ALA A 97 5.16 28.29 -12.95
CA ALA A 97 5.56 28.35 -11.56
C ALA A 97 7.06 28.01 -11.37
N ASN A 98 7.68 27.33 -12.34
CA ASN A 98 9.00 26.68 -12.23
C ASN A 98 9.04 25.61 -11.13
N ASP A 99 7.93 24.92 -10.92
CA ASP A 99 7.77 23.91 -9.89
C ASP A 99 7.82 22.49 -10.46
N VAL A 100 8.28 21.57 -9.63
CA VAL A 100 8.10 20.13 -9.78
C VAL A 100 7.38 19.65 -8.53
N MET A 101 6.20 19.07 -8.72
CA MET A 101 5.36 18.55 -7.65
C MET A 101 5.37 17.03 -7.67
N VAL A 102 5.44 16.43 -6.49
CA VAL A 102 5.27 14.99 -6.29
C VAL A 102 4.01 14.78 -5.48
N TYR A 103 3.10 13.99 -6.00
CA TYR A 103 1.87 13.59 -5.35
C TYR A 103 2.00 12.10 -5.03
N THR A 104 2.33 11.79 -3.78
CA THR A 104 2.45 10.41 -3.33
C THR A 104 1.07 9.82 -3.16
N ASN A 105 0.86 8.70 -3.86
CA ASN A 105 -0.28 7.84 -3.63
C ASN A 105 0.11 6.92 -2.48
N SER A 106 -0.12 7.34 -1.27
CA SER A 106 0.03 6.43 -0.15
C SER A 106 -1.29 5.70 0.00
N ASP A 107 -1.32 4.46 -0.42
CA ASP A 107 -2.28 3.55 0.17
C ASP A 107 -1.89 3.50 1.66
N SER A 108 -2.56 4.31 2.44
CA SER A 108 -2.43 4.22 3.89
C SER A 108 -3.01 2.87 4.26
N GLY A 109 -2.17 1.83 4.12
CA GLY A 109 -2.50 0.50 4.56
C GLY A 109 -3.06 0.64 5.97
N TYR A 110 -4.33 0.29 6.13
CA TYR A 110 -4.97 0.38 7.43
C TYR A 110 -4.23 -0.57 8.36
N VAL A 111 -3.41 -0.03 9.26
CA VAL A 111 -2.83 -0.82 10.35
C VAL A 111 -3.96 -1.12 11.32
N LEU A 112 -4.45 -2.33 11.29
CA LEU A 112 -5.39 -2.81 12.28
C LEU A 112 -4.59 -3.38 13.44
N ASP A 113 -4.47 -2.63 14.52
CA ASP A 113 -3.95 -3.12 15.79
C ASP A 113 -5.00 -4.02 16.47
N VAL A 114 -4.78 -5.32 16.39
CA VAL A 114 -5.64 -6.31 17.06
C VAL A 114 -5.01 -6.74 18.37
N SER A 115 -5.57 -6.28 19.49
CA SER A 115 -5.21 -6.78 20.81
C SER A 115 -5.93 -8.11 21.06
N LEU A 116 -5.19 -9.20 21.05
CA LEU A 116 -5.72 -10.52 21.42
C LEU A 116 -5.81 -10.64 22.93
N SER A 117 -7.01 -10.88 23.44
CA SER A 117 -7.24 -11.17 24.87
C SER A 117 -7.30 -12.69 25.07
N GLY A 118 -6.47 -13.21 25.97
CA GLY A 118 -6.42 -14.62 26.30
C GLY A 118 -5.00 -15.20 26.25
N THR A 119 -4.88 -16.46 26.60
CA THR A 119 -3.62 -17.20 26.47
C THR A 119 -3.65 -17.93 25.14
N PRO A 120 -2.80 -17.57 24.18
CA PRO A 120 -2.72 -18.29 22.90
C PRO A 120 -2.36 -19.75 23.13
N ASP A 121 -3.06 -20.67 22.47
CA ASP A 121 -2.88 -22.12 22.65
C ASP A 121 -2.20 -22.82 21.46
N GLY A 122 -1.86 -22.04 20.41
CA GLY A 122 -1.10 -22.62 19.30
C GLY A 122 -1.38 -22.01 17.94
N THR A 123 -2.51 -22.25 17.36
CA THR A 123 -2.90 -21.71 16.05
C THR A 123 -4.24 -21.01 16.13
N GLU A 124 -4.20 -19.72 16.28
CA GLU A 124 -5.38 -18.87 16.22
C GLU A 124 -5.59 -18.43 14.77
N THR A 125 -6.85 -18.45 14.34
CA THR A 125 -7.24 -17.91 13.04
C THR A 125 -7.95 -16.59 13.25
N LEU A 126 -7.36 -15.52 12.75
CA LEU A 126 -7.99 -14.21 12.71
C LEU A 126 -8.66 -14.05 11.34
N THR A 127 -9.97 -13.79 11.35
CA THR A 127 -10.71 -13.44 10.14
C THR A 127 -11.10 -11.97 10.22
N ILE A 128 -10.64 -11.18 9.26
CA ILE A 128 -10.96 -9.75 9.15
C ILE A 128 -11.90 -9.59 7.97
N LEU A 129 -13.12 -9.17 8.24
CA LEU A 129 -14.12 -8.87 7.22
C LEU A 129 -14.63 -7.44 7.46
N PRO A 130 -14.69 -6.59 6.43
CA PRO A 130 -15.37 -5.31 6.58
C PRO A 130 -16.85 -5.58 6.83
N THR A 131 -17.43 -4.89 7.80
CA THR A 131 -18.90 -4.77 7.88
C THR A 131 -19.35 -3.87 6.72
N SER A 132 -20.50 -4.15 6.12
CA SER A 132 -20.98 -3.49 4.91
C SER A 132 -20.74 -1.98 4.90
N ALA A 133 -20.10 -1.46 3.85
CA ALA A 133 -19.86 -0.03 3.61
C ALA A 133 -19.08 0.68 4.75
N SER A 134 -18.11 0.02 5.37
CA SER A 134 -17.30 0.62 6.44
C SER A 134 -15.84 0.90 6.04
N ILE A 135 -15.36 0.29 4.97
CA ILE A 135 -14.03 0.52 4.39
C ILE A 135 -14.25 0.87 2.92
N TYR A 136 -13.66 1.97 2.50
CA TYR A 136 -13.74 2.47 1.13
C TYR A 136 -12.32 2.70 0.61
N ASP A 137 -12.13 2.46 -0.68
CA ASP A 137 -10.94 2.91 -1.38
C ASP A 137 -10.94 4.44 -1.57
N PHE A 138 -9.87 4.97 -2.14
CA PHE A 138 -9.72 6.41 -2.38
C PHE A 138 -10.81 6.98 -3.31
N VAL A 139 -11.36 6.18 -4.22
CA VAL A 139 -12.44 6.61 -5.16
C VAL A 139 -13.83 6.35 -4.62
N GLY A 140 -13.96 5.81 -3.41
CA GLY A 140 -15.24 5.63 -2.72
C GLY A 140 -15.93 4.29 -2.96
N ASN A 141 -15.24 3.28 -3.51
CA ASN A 141 -15.78 1.93 -3.60
C ASN A 141 -15.71 1.24 -2.24
N ALA A 142 -16.79 0.60 -1.84
CA ALA A 142 -16.81 -0.14 -0.59
C ALA A 142 -16.07 -1.48 -0.74
N ALA A 143 -15.21 -1.81 0.24
CA ALA A 143 -14.57 -3.11 0.30
C ALA A 143 -15.59 -4.24 0.33
N SER A 144 -15.32 -5.31 -0.43
CA SER A 144 -16.20 -6.49 -0.47
C SER A 144 -16.29 -7.16 0.90
N THR A 145 -17.50 -7.47 1.35
CA THR A 145 -17.75 -8.23 2.58
C THR A 145 -17.42 -9.72 2.46
N SER A 146 -17.07 -10.18 1.26
CA SER A 146 -16.66 -11.57 0.95
C SER A 146 -15.29 -11.61 0.28
N GLN A 147 -14.23 -11.34 1.05
CA GLN A 147 -12.87 -11.42 0.53
C GLN A 147 -12.28 -12.82 0.73
N SER A 148 -11.60 -13.34 -0.30
CA SER A 148 -11.00 -14.68 -0.27
C SER A 148 -9.74 -14.79 0.59
N ASN A 149 -9.07 -13.66 0.87
CA ASN A 149 -7.80 -13.58 1.61
C ASN A 149 -7.94 -12.89 2.98
N SER A 150 -9.13 -12.89 3.56
CA SER A 150 -9.45 -12.23 4.83
C SER A 150 -8.97 -12.98 6.07
N THR A 151 -8.32 -14.12 5.91
CA THR A 151 -7.95 -15.00 7.02
C THR A 151 -6.44 -15.07 7.17
N VAL A 152 -5.93 -14.74 8.34
CA VAL A 152 -4.53 -14.90 8.73
C VAL A 152 -4.46 -15.94 9.85
N THR A 153 -3.66 -16.97 9.69
CA THR A 153 -3.38 -17.93 10.75
C THR A 153 -2.19 -17.42 11.56
N LEU A 154 -2.42 -17.11 12.81
CA LEU A 154 -1.39 -16.66 13.73
C LEU A 154 -0.80 -17.89 14.44
N ASN A 155 0.44 -18.23 14.14
CA ASN A 155 1.17 -19.20 14.94
C ASN A 155 1.83 -18.46 16.11
N ASN A 156 1.07 -18.25 17.16
CA ASN A 156 1.52 -17.52 18.34
C ASN A 156 1.94 -18.50 19.44
N GLN A 157 2.84 -19.44 19.09
CA GLN A 157 3.49 -20.24 20.13
C GLN A 157 4.33 -19.31 21.01
N ARG A 158 3.94 -19.22 22.25
CA ARG A 158 4.70 -18.48 23.26
C ARG A 158 6.07 -19.14 23.39
N ILE A 159 7.10 -18.52 22.82
CA ILE A 159 8.46 -18.97 23.03
C ILE A 159 8.82 -18.67 24.47
N SER A 160 9.00 -19.70 25.26
CA SER A 160 9.56 -19.59 26.60
C SER A 160 11.07 -19.79 26.52
N MET A 161 11.80 -18.98 27.27
CA MET A 161 13.24 -19.15 27.43
C MET A 161 13.51 -19.60 28.86
N THR A 162 14.19 -20.72 28.99
CA THR A 162 14.69 -21.19 30.28
C THR A 162 16.17 -20.86 30.36
N ILE A 163 16.56 -20.18 31.43
CA ILE A 163 17.95 -19.83 31.71
C ILE A 163 18.37 -20.69 32.89
N THR A 164 19.42 -21.48 32.72
CA THR A 164 20.01 -22.27 33.79
C THR A 164 21.48 -21.91 33.94
N ALA A 165 22.00 -21.92 35.15
CA ALA A 165 23.40 -21.73 35.44
C ALA A 165 23.93 -22.88 36.27
N VAL A 166 25.17 -23.31 35.95
CA VAL A 166 25.92 -24.27 36.75
C VAL A 166 27.29 -23.70 37.07
N ASN A 167 27.83 -24.12 38.22
CA ASN A 167 29.16 -23.74 38.64
C ASN A 167 30.23 -24.67 38.02
N SER A 168 31.49 -24.47 38.35
CA SER A 168 32.62 -25.27 37.86
C SER A 168 32.57 -26.77 38.20
N SER A 169 31.80 -27.13 39.23
CA SER A 169 31.54 -28.51 39.63
C SER A 169 30.26 -29.09 39.00
N ASN A 170 29.63 -28.39 38.04
CA ASN A 170 28.40 -28.77 37.38
C ASN A 170 27.16 -28.77 38.32
N ALA A 171 27.26 -28.11 39.49
CA ALA A 171 26.15 -27.98 40.38
C ALA A 171 25.30 -26.77 40.02
N ALA A 172 23.96 -26.89 40.09
CA ALA A 172 23.04 -25.83 39.75
C ALA A 172 23.23 -24.58 40.65
N VAL A 173 23.25 -23.43 40.03
CA VAL A 173 23.23 -22.14 40.70
C VAL A 173 21.85 -21.52 40.48
N ASN A 174 21.03 -21.50 41.55
CA ASN A 174 19.68 -21.01 41.45
C ASN A 174 19.64 -19.46 41.44
N ASP A 175 18.56 -18.92 40.92
CA ASP A 175 18.32 -17.47 40.95
C ASP A 175 18.39 -16.90 42.35
N GLY A 176 19.06 -15.77 42.51
CA GLY A 176 19.31 -15.14 43.82
C GLY A 176 20.41 -15.81 44.67
N SER A 177 21.03 -16.92 44.22
CA SER A 177 22.13 -17.57 44.90
C SER A 177 23.46 -16.86 44.67
N THR A 178 24.39 -16.99 45.60
CA THR A 178 25.78 -16.56 45.46
C THR A 178 26.71 -17.76 45.38
N THR A 179 27.75 -17.66 44.56
CA THR A 179 28.79 -18.69 44.45
C THR A 179 30.16 -18.02 44.46
N ASN A 180 31.15 -18.70 44.97
CA ASN A 180 32.59 -18.25 44.94
C ASN A 180 33.30 -18.77 43.70
N ASP A 181 32.64 -19.44 42.81
CA ASP A 181 33.23 -19.95 41.58
C ASP A 181 33.58 -18.78 40.64
N ALA A 182 34.77 -18.82 40.07
CA ALA A 182 35.23 -17.81 39.14
C ALA A 182 34.61 -17.93 37.76
N THR A 183 33.94 -19.06 37.49
CA THR A 183 33.34 -19.35 36.19
C THR A 183 31.97 -20.00 36.38
N LEU A 184 30.96 -19.44 35.67
CA LEU A 184 29.63 -20.02 35.56
C LEU A 184 29.35 -20.35 34.10
N THR A 185 28.77 -21.54 33.89
CA THR A 185 28.22 -21.90 32.58
C THR A 185 26.73 -21.58 32.60
N VAL A 186 26.32 -20.63 31.74
CA VAL A 186 24.91 -20.23 31.60
C VAL A 186 24.36 -20.79 30.29
N THR A 187 23.27 -21.52 30.40
CA THR A 187 22.61 -22.14 29.26
C THR A 187 21.24 -21.46 29.03
N PHE A 188 21.02 -21.04 27.82
CA PHE A 188 19.75 -20.50 27.34
C PHE A 188 19.05 -21.56 26.49
N THR A 189 17.89 -21.99 26.91
CA THR A 189 17.10 -22.99 26.17
C THR A 189 15.77 -22.33 25.73
N SER A 190 15.54 -22.25 24.44
CA SER A 190 14.30 -21.80 23.86
C SER A 190 13.34 -22.98 23.63
N SER A 191 12.05 -22.81 23.88
CA SER A 191 11.03 -23.81 23.58
C SER A 191 10.76 -24.00 22.08
N ALA A 192 11.25 -23.08 21.24
CA ALA A 192 11.15 -23.15 19.79
C ALA A 192 12.45 -22.66 19.14
N ALA A 193 12.70 -23.07 17.88
CA ALA A 193 13.84 -22.60 17.12
C ALA A 193 13.74 -21.07 16.90
N THR A 194 14.79 -20.36 17.31
CA THR A 194 14.92 -18.92 17.05
C THR A 194 15.96 -18.71 15.96
N THR A 195 15.64 -17.91 14.96
CA THR A 195 16.53 -17.69 13.81
C THR A 195 17.39 -16.43 13.91
N ASN A 196 17.16 -15.56 14.90
CA ASN A 196 17.97 -14.34 15.13
C ASN A 196 18.04 -14.01 16.63
N PHE A 197 19.24 -13.82 17.10
CA PHE A 197 19.59 -13.15 18.37
C PHE A 197 20.34 -11.87 18.03
#